data_64ce8ec8d87b8b98378759c00c60a942
#
_entry.id   64ce8ec8d87b8b98378759c00c60a942
#
_cell.length_a   1.000
_cell.length_b   1.000
_cell.length_c   1.000
_cell.angle_alpha   90.00
_cell.angle_beta   90.00
_cell.angle_gamma   90.00
#
_symmetry.space_group_name_H-M   'P 1'
#
loop_
_entity.id
_entity.type
_entity.pdbx_description
1 polymer ?
#
loop_
_entity_poly.entity_id
_entity_poly.type
_entity_poly.pdbx_seq_one_letter_code
_entity_poly.pdbx_strand_id
1 'polypeptide(L)'
;MSASMPSVLIVILNYGTYDLTIKMIQEIQTKLEYDNYSIMVVDNCSPNESAEILEKQSKELGFLFYANKSNAGYAVGNNIGIRYGIENRYQYTWILNNDVELRDSNVLLHMVQKGESNKKIGCLGPKIYTLDGSACAPYCNRPTVWRMTLGIAQERKNRAKYIDTPREVYRVYGCCMLLKNEAMKVVDCMDERTFLYGEEDILAERLASKLYVTFYDSEVGVVHKESSSMKRMSKNRKQMQIRETNKSMELYLKEYRHYPWLIRKACMATRNLITLVR
;
A
#
# COMPACT_ATOMS: atom_id res chain seq x y z
N MET A 1 -9.84 20.52 27.33
CA MET A 1 -9.79 19.05 27.16
C MET A 1 -8.92 18.80 25.96
N SER A 2 -7.77 18.14 26.10
CA SER A 2 -6.99 17.74 24.93
C SER A 2 -7.83 16.70 24.18
N ALA A 3 -8.11 16.95 22.90
CA ALA A 3 -8.77 15.95 22.06
C ALA A 3 -7.94 14.66 22.12
N SER A 4 -8.58 13.53 22.40
CA SER A 4 -7.90 12.23 22.36
C SER A 4 -7.35 12.01 20.95
N MET A 5 -6.14 11.46 20.85
CA MET A 5 -5.56 11.10 19.56
C MET A 5 -6.47 10.14 18.80
N PRO A 6 -6.62 10.29 17.48
CA PRO A 6 -7.42 9.37 16.66
C PRO A 6 -6.99 7.90 16.84
N SER A 7 -7.94 6.97 16.89
CA SER A 7 -7.62 5.55 16.98
C SER A 7 -7.19 5.00 15.62
N VAL A 8 -6.12 4.20 15.62
CA VAL A 8 -5.54 3.61 14.42
C VAL A 8 -5.50 2.10 14.51
N LEU A 9 -6.00 1.38 13.51
CA LEU A 9 -5.76 -0.03 13.33
C LEU A 9 -4.58 -0.23 12.38
N ILE A 10 -3.48 -0.78 12.86
CA ILE A 10 -2.33 -1.16 12.04
C ILE A 10 -2.59 -2.55 11.47
N VAL A 11 -2.65 -2.68 10.15
CA VAL A 11 -2.92 -3.94 9.45
C VAL A 11 -1.65 -4.42 8.76
N ILE A 12 -1.21 -5.62 9.13
CA ILE A 12 -0.05 -6.29 8.55
C ILE A 12 -0.51 -7.55 7.83
N LEU A 13 -0.33 -7.58 6.50
CA LEU A 13 -0.65 -8.74 5.69
C LEU A 13 0.55 -9.69 5.65
N ASN A 14 0.36 -10.94 6.09
CA ASN A 14 1.37 -12.00 6.05
C ASN A 14 1.10 -13.00 4.94
N TYR A 15 2.15 -13.43 4.25
CA TYR A 15 2.13 -14.59 3.36
C TYR A 15 3.47 -15.32 3.38
N GLY A 16 3.56 -16.37 4.18
CA GLY A 16 4.73 -17.25 4.26
C GLY A 16 5.96 -16.68 4.97
N THR A 17 5.84 -15.53 5.68
CA THR A 17 6.97 -14.78 6.26
C THR A 17 6.66 -14.34 7.70
N TYR A 18 6.20 -15.26 8.55
CA TYR A 18 5.82 -14.96 9.94
C TYR A 18 6.95 -14.32 10.75
N ASP A 19 8.19 -14.68 10.49
CA ASP A 19 9.37 -14.13 11.15
C ASP A 19 9.53 -12.62 10.90
N LEU A 20 9.30 -12.15 9.68
CA LEU A 20 9.27 -10.73 9.35
C LEU A 20 8.09 -10.03 10.03
N THR A 21 6.93 -10.68 10.05
CA THR A 21 5.72 -10.14 10.69
C THR A 21 5.93 -9.95 12.19
N ILE A 22 6.50 -10.93 12.89
CA ILE A 22 6.82 -10.83 14.32
C ILE A 22 7.82 -9.70 14.58
N LYS A 23 8.89 -9.61 13.78
CA LYS A 23 9.87 -8.51 13.88
C LYS A 23 9.23 -7.14 13.69
N MET A 24 8.32 -7.00 12.72
CA MET A 24 7.60 -5.75 12.49
C MET A 24 6.72 -5.37 13.68
N ILE A 25 6.00 -6.34 14.27
CA ILE A 25 5.19 -6.10 15.48
C ILE A 25 6.06 -5.61 16.63
N GLN A 26 7.18 -6.29 16.90
CA GLN A 26 8.12 -5.90 17.95
C GLN A 26 8.72 -4.51 17.70
N GLU A 27 9.03 -4.19 16.45
CA GLU A 27 9.52 -2.87 16.06
C GLU A 27 8.48 -1.77 16.30
N ILE A 28 7.22 -2.00 15.93
CA ILE A 28 6.10 -1.08 16.21
C ILE A 28 5.98 -0.87 17.72
N GLN A 29 5.92 -1.94 18.52
CA GLN A 29 5.73 -1.86 19.96
C GLN A 29 6.88 -1.17 20.71
N THR A 30 8.10 -1.20 20.16
CA THR A 30 9.29 -0.65 20.82
C THR A 30 9.70 0.74 20.33
N LYS A 31 9.36 1.09 19.08
CA LYS A 31 9.86 2.32 18.46
C LYS A 31 8.76 3.34 18.14
N LEU A 32 7.49 2.92 17.94
CA LEU A 32 6.46 3.81 17.43
C LEU A 32 6.02 4.82 18.50
N GLU A 33 6.13 6.09 18.21
CA GLU A 33 5.66 7.19 19.06
C GLU A 33 4.19 7.52 18.76
N TYR A 34 3.30 6.58 19.10
CA TYR A 34 1.86 6.73 18.98
C TYR A 34 1.17 5.72 19.89
N ASP A 35 0.26 6.16 20.78
CA ASP A 35 -0.26 5.29 21.83
C ASP A 35 -1.66 4.70 21.52
N ASN A 36 -2.48 5.40 20.70
CA ASN A 36 -3.86 4.99 20.44
C ASN A 36 -3.98 4.11 19.20
N TYR A 37 -3.33 2.93 19.23
CA TYR A 37 -3.40 1.95 18.15
C TYR A 37 -3.69 0.54 18.63
N SER A 38 -4.13 -0.30 17.69
CA SER A 38 -4.15 -1.76 17.80
C SER A 38 -3.49 -2.35 16.56
N ILE A 39 -2.91 -3.54 16.69
CA ILE A 39 -2.31 -4.27 15.56
C ILE A 39 -3.23 -5.43 15.19
N MET A 40 -3.45 -5.62 13.90
CA MET A 40 -4.12 -6.78 13.32
C MET A 40 -3.23 -7.42 12.26
N VAL A 41 -2.95 -8.70 12.43
CA VAL A 41 -2.25 -9.52 11.43
C VAL A 41 -3.29 -10.34 10.66
N VAL A 42 -3.24 -10.25 9.34
CA VAL A 42 -4.03 -11.09 8.45
C VAL A 42 -3.07 -12.07 7.75
N ASP A 43 -3.17 -13.35 8.08
CA ASP A 43 -2.47 -14.38 7.31
C ASP A 43 -3.26 -14.71 6.05
N ASN A 44 -2.67 -14.47 4.89
CA ASN A 44 -3.35 -14.62 3.60
C ASN A 44 -3.29 -16.05 3.05
N CYS A 45 -3.60 -17.04 3.89
CA CYS A 45 -3.53 -18.46 3.59
C CYS A 45 -2.09 -18.90 3.22
N SER A 46 -1.16 -18.69 4.14
CA SER A 46 0.24 -19.09 3.98
C SER A 46 0.37 -20.60 3.77
N PRO A 47 1.24 -21.05 2.86
CA PRO A 47 1.42 -22.48 2.60
C PRO A 47 2.31 -23.21 3.62
N ASN A 48 2.84 -22.48 4.60
CA ASN A 48 3.70 -22.97 5.67
C ASN A 48 3.02 -22.80 7.04
N GLU A 49 3.75 -23.03 8.12
CA GLU A 49 3.29 -22.92 9.52
C GLU A 49 2.99 -21.49 10.01
N SER A 50 3.00 -20.49 9.12
CA SER A 50 2.81 -19.08 9.49
C SER A 50 1.52 -18.84 10.28
N ALA A 51 0.40 -19.42 9.87
CA ALA A 51 -0.89 -19.21 10.53
C ALA A 51 -0.86 -19.71 11.97
N GLU A 52 -0.35 -20.90 12.22
CA GLU A 52 -0.27 -21.51 13.55
C GLU A 52 0.64 -20.71 14.49
N ILE A 53 1.82 -20.32 13.98
CA ILE A 53 2.80 -19.54 14.74
C ILE A 53 2.24 -18.16 15.09
N LEU A 54 1.64 -17.46 14.12
CA LEU A 54 1.09 -16.12 14.33
C LEU A 54 -0.13 -16.15 15.27
N GLU A 55 -0.99 -17.16 15.18
CA GLU A 55 -2.11 -17.32 16.10
C GLU A 55 -1.63 -17.53 17.55
N LYS A 56 -0.59 -18.35 17.75
CA LYS A 56 0.02 -18.51 19.08
C LYS A 56 0.64 -17.20 19.55
N GLN A 57 1.43 -16.55 18.74
CA GLN A 57 2.12 -15.31 19.08
C GLN A 57 1.17 -14.13 19.30
N SER A 58 -0.05 -14.17 18.76
CA SER A 58 -1.04 -13.12 18.97
C SER A 58 -1.41 -12.90 20.42
N LYS A 59 -1.44 -13.97 21.21
CA LYS A 59 -1.73 -13.94 22.65
C LYS A 59 -0.56 -13.40 23.47
N GLU A 60 0.67 -13.69 23.04
CA GLU A 60 1.90 -13.27 23.72
C GLU A 60 2.24 -11.81 23.44
N LEU A 61 2.08 -11.38 22.18
CA LEU A 61 2.43 -10.04 21.72
C LEU A 61 1.23 -9.07 21.69
N GLY A 62 0.02 -9.52 22.00
CA GLY A 62 -1.16 -8.66 22.15
C GLY A 62 -1.68 -8.07 20.84
N PHE A 63 -1.72 -8.83 19.74
CA PHE A 63 -2.30 -8.39 18.47
C PHE A 63 -3.52 -9.22 18.07
N LEU A 64 -4.39 -8.65 17.25
CA LEU A 64 -5.52 -9.34 16.63
C LEU A 64 -5.02 -10.22 15.48
N PHE A 65 -5.51 -11.45 15.39
CA PHE A 65 -5.12 -12.39 14.33
C PHE A 65 -6.32 -12.85 13.52
N TYR A 66 -6.16 -12.93 12.21
CA TYR A 66 -7.13 -13.48 11.27
C TYR A 66 -6.44 -14.36 10.22
N ALA A 67 -6.85 -15.63 10.14
CA ALA A 67 -6.40 -16.54 9.09
C ALA A 67 -7.39 -16.54 7.93
N ASN A 68 -6.95 -16.10 6.73
CA ASN A 68 -7.78 -16.15 5.53
C ASN A 68 -7.86 -17.59 4.99
N LYS A 69 -9.02 -17.95 4.43
CA LYS A 69 -9.27 -19.31 3.90
C LYS A 69 -8.60 -19.56 2.55
N SER A 70 -8.25 -18.50 1.82
CA SER A 70 -7.59 -18.56 0.52
C SER A 70 -6.74 -17.32 0.29
N ASN A 71 -5.63 -17.45 -0.45
CA ASN A 71 -4.88 -16.30 -0.93
C ASN A 71 -5.59 -15.68 -2.14
N ALA A 72 -6.41 -14.69 -1.89
CA ALA A 72 -7.13 -13.94 -2.93
C ALA A 72 -6.45 -12.62 -3.33
N GLY A 73 -5.20 -12.41 -2.89
CA GLY A 73 -4.37 -11.27 -3.27
C GLY A 73 -4.30 -10.17 -2.21
N TYR A 74 -3.58 -9.10 -2.57
CA TYR A 74 -3.25 -7.99 -1.67
C TYR A 74 -4.49 -7.20 -1.22
N ALA A 75 -5.36 -6.83 -2.17
CA ALA A 75 -6.56 -6.04 -1.87
C ALA A 75 -7.52 -6.80 -0.94
N VAL A 76 -7.81 -8.07 -1.22
CA VAL A 76 -8.70 -8.89 -0.40
C VAL A 76 -8.16 -9.05 1.03
N GLY A 77 -6.86 -9.37 1.16
CA GLY A 77 -6.24 -9.53 2.47
C GLY A 77 -6.28 -8.25 3.31
N ASN A 78 -5.92 -7.11 2.73
CA ASN A 78 -5.97 -5.83 3.44
C ASN A 78 -7.41 -5.36 3.73
N ASN A 79 -8.37 -5.65 2.84
CA ASN A 79 -9.77 -5.29 3.06
C ASN A 79 -10.37 -5.95 4.31
N ILE A 80 -9.89 -7.12 4.73
CA ILE A 80 -10.29 -7.75 6.00
C ILE A 80 -9.99 -6.79 7.15
N GLY A 81 -8.76 -6.28 7.22
CA GLY A 81 -8.37 -5.32 8.25
C GLY A 81 -9.08 -3.96 8.10
N ILE A 82 -9.24 -3.45 6.88
CA ILE A 82 -9.94 -2.18 6.63
C ILE A 82 -11.40 -2.26 7.10
N ARG A 83 -12.13 -3.32 6.75
CA ARG A 83 -13.52 -3.53 7.19
C ARG A 83 -13.60 -3.68 8.69
N TYR A 84 -12.70 -4.47 9.30
CA TYR A 84 -12.63 -4.57 10.75
C TYR A 84 -12.42 -3.20 11.41
N GLY A 85 -11.51 -2.37 10.86
CA GLY A 85 -11.28 -1.01 11.34
C GLY A 85 -12.52 -0.12 11.24
N ILE A 86 -13.27 -0.19 10.15
CA ILE A 86 -14.52 0.54 9.94
C ILE A 86 -15.60 0.08 10.94
N GLU A 87 -15.81 -1.23 11.07
CA GLU A 87 -16.82 -1.83 11.93
C GLU A 87 -16.56 -1.55 13.42
N ASN A 88 -15.31 -1.54 13.83
CA ASN A 88 -14.88 -1.25 15.20
C ASN A 88 -14.56 0.24 15.46
N ARG A 89 -14.94 1.14 14.54
CA ARG A 89 -14.89 2.60 14.68
C ARG A 89 -13.49 3.17 14.87
N TYR A 90 -12.45 2.52 14.35
CA TYR A 90 -11.15 3.16 14.22
C TYR A 90 -11.26 4.33 13.23
N GLN A 91 -10.61 5.46 13.53
CA GLN A 91 -10.60 6.61 12.62
C GLN A 91 -9.73 6.34 11.39
N TYR A 92 -8.65 5.60 11.59
CA TYR A 92 -7.70 5.26 10.53
C TYR A 92 -7.39 3.77 10.51
N THR A 93 -7.05 3.28 9.32
CA THR A 93 -6.38 2.00 9.12
C THR A 93 -5.02 2.27 8.50
N TRP A 94 -3.94 1.83 9.14
CA TRP A 94 -2.59 1.92 8.62
C TRP A 94 -2.15 0.57 8.03
N ILE A 95 -2.15 0.46 6.70
CA ILE A 95 -1.60 -0.70 6.00
C ILE A 95 -0.09 -0.59 6.02
N LEU A 96 0.57 -1.62 6.53
CA LEU A 96 2.01 -1.69 6.66
C LEU A 96 2.50 -3.08 6.27
N ASN A 97 3.34 -3.16 5.22
CA ASN A 97 3.95 -4.43 4.84
C ASN A 97 4.96 -4.88 5.91
N ASN A 98 5.10 -6.19 6.09
CA ASN A 98 6.02 -6.78 7.08
C ASN A 98 7.50 -6.71 6.69
N ASP A 99 7.83 -6.26 5.49
CA ASP A 99 9.18 -6.00 5.01
C ASP A 99 9.56 -4.49 5.03
N VAL A 100 8.73 -3.68 5.69
CA VAL A 100 9.02 -2.28 6.00
C VAL A 100 9.79 -2.20 7.31
N GLU A 101 10.58 -1.14 7.49
CA GLU A 101 11.28 -0.78 8.73
C GLU A 101 10.99 0.69 9.05
N LEU A 102 10.66 0.98 10.31
CA LEU A 102 10.40 2.34 10.77
C LEU A 102 11.71 3.14 10.80
N ARG A 103 11.85 4.13 9.93
CA ARG A 103 12.98 5.05 9.96
C ARG A 103 12.76 6.12 11.02
N ASP A 104 11.57 6.71 11.03
CA ASP A 104 11.16 7.75 11.96
C ASP A 104 10.13 7.19 12.93
N SER A 105 10.39 7.27 14.24
CA SER A 105 9.50 6.75 15.29
C SER A 105 8.14 7.46 15.33
N ASN A 106 8.09 8.71 14.92
CA ASN A 106 6.90 9.56 14.88
C ASN A 106 6.13 9.50 13.55
N VAL A 107 6.45 8.57 12.65
CA VAL A 107 5.88 8.49 11.30
C VAL A 107 4.34 8.43 11.32
N LEU A 108 3.75 7.63 12.21
CA LEU A 108 2.30 7.52 12.32
C LEU A 108 1.69 8.79 12.90
N LEU A 109 2.28 9.35 13.96
CA LEU A 109 1.84 10.59 14.57
C LEU A 109 1.76 11.72 13.54
N HIS A 110 2.82 11.88 12.76
CA HIS A 110 2.92 12.92 11.74
C HIS A 110 1.87 12.75 10.64
N MET A 111 1.70 11.52 10.12
CA MET A 111 0.68 11.24 9.12
C MET A 111 -0.74 11.47 9.65
N VAL A 112 -1.05 11.07 10.89
CA VAL A 112 -2.36 11.31 11.50
C VAL A 112 -2.61 12.81 11.65
N GLN A 113 -1.67 13.59 12.17
CA GLN A 113 -1.79 15.05 12.28
C GLN A 113 -2.05 15.70 10.92
N LYS A 114 -1.35 15.25 9.88
CA LYS A 114 -1.58 15.73 8.51
C LYS A 114 -2.97 15.34 7.99
N GLY A 115 -3.44 14.13 8.25
CA GLY A 115 -4.79 13.67 7.91
C GLY A 115 -5.91 14.44 8.60
N GLU A 116 -5.70 14.85 9.86
CA GLU A 116 -6.65 15.67 10.60
C GLU A 116 -6.65 17.13 10.13
N SER A 117 -5.52 17.65 9.64
CA SER A 117 -5.41 19.02 9.14
C SER A 117 -6.23 19.29 7.88
N ASN A 118 -6.60 18.26 7.12
CA ASN A 118 -7.40 18.38 5.90
C ASN A 118 -8.37 17.21 5.75
N LYS A 119 -9.65 17.45 5.93
CA LYS A 119 -10.72 16.45 5.84
C LYS A 119 -10.84 15.77 4.47
N LYS A 120 -10.32 16.39 3.40
CA LYS A 120 -10.31 15.81 2.05
C LYS A 120 -9.26 14.70 1.88
N ILE A 121 -8.28 14.59 2.76
CA ILE A 121 -7.29 13.55 2.67
C ILE A 121 -7.93 12.21 3.04
N GLY A 122 -7.99 11.29 2.07
CA GLY A 122 -8.50 9.94 2.25
C GLY A 122 -7.41 8.88 2.40
N CYS A 123 -6.21 9.16 1.87
CA CYS A 123 -5.05 8.29 1.93
C CYS A 123 -3.77 9.13 2.08
N LEU A 124 -2.86 8.67 2.95
CA LEU A 124 -1.53 9.26 3.12
C LEU A 124 -0.46 8.19 2.98
N GLY A 125 0.73 8.60 2.54
CA GLY A 125 1.92 7.76 2.58
C GLY A 125 3.16 8.57 2.86
N PRO A 126 4.12 8.03 3.63
CA PRO A 126 5.37 8.68 3.96
C PRO A 126 6.38 8.59 2.82
N LYS A 127 7.54 9.19 2.99
CA LYS A 127 8.71 8.96 2.13
C LYS A 127 9.18 7.51 2.26
N ILE A 128 9.34 6.83 1.13
CA ILE A 128 9.83 5.46 1.09
C ILE A 128 11.31 5.48 0.73
N TYR A 129 12.13 4.87 1.57
CA TYR A 129 13.55 4.66 1.32
C TYR A 129 13.82 3.21 0.91
N THR A 130 14.80 3.02 0.06
CA THR A 130 15.38 1.72 -0.27
C THR A 130 16.51 1.38 0.70
N LEU A 131 16.99 0.14 0.73
CA LEU A 131 18.06 -0.31 1.63
C LEU A 131 19.39 0.44 1.43
N ASP A 132 19.64 0.99 0.24
CA ASP A 132 20.82 1.81 -0.04
C ASP A 132 20.65 3.28 0.40
N GLY A 133 19.54 3.61 1.06
CA GLY A 133 19.23 4.96 1.55
C GLY A 133 18.65 5.90 0.50
N SER A 134 18.49 5.47 -0.76
CA SER A 134 17.85 6.27 -1.80
C SER A 134 16.36 6.43 -1.53
N ALA A 135 15.80 7.62 -1.79
CA ALA A 135 14.37 7.85 -1.65
C ALA A 135 13.62 7.58 -2.97
N CYS A 136 12.46 6.94 -2.84
CA CYS A 136 11.57 6.68 -3.96
C CYS A 136 10.75 7.94 -4.31
N ALA A 137 10.72 8.30 -5.58
CA ALA A 137 9.96 9.46 -6.04
C ALA A 137 8.45 9.21 -5.98
N PRO A 138 7.64 10.17 -5.44
CA PRO A 138 6.19 10.02 -5.31
C PRO A 138 5.49 9.96 -6.68
N TYR A 139 4.31 9.36 -6.74
CA TYR A 139 3.48 9.29 -7.96
C TYR A 139 2.57 10.51 -8.05
N CYS A 140 3.11 11.64 -8.52
CA CYS A 140 2.43 12.95 -8.46
C CYS A 140 1.24 13.09 -9.38
N ASN A 141 1.25 12.44 -10.54
CA ASN A 141 0.25 12.69 -11.57
C ASN A 141 -0.48 11.41 -11.98
N ARG A 142 -1.76 11.57 -12.28
CA ARG A 142 -2.58 10.54 -12.92
C ARG A 142 -1.90 10.02 -14.19
N PRO A 143 -1.63 8.71 -14.32
CA PRO A 143 -0.90 8.21 -15.49
C PRO A 143 -1.75 8.30 -16.76
N THR A 144 -1.11 8.70 -17.87
CA THR A 144 -1.65 8.62 -19.22
C THR A 144 -1.09 7.38 -19.92
N VAL A 145 -1.72 6.93 -21.02
CA VAL A 145 -1.19 5.79 -21.81
C VAL A 145 0.26 6.02 -22.21
N TRP A 146 0.62 7.25 -22.61
CA TRP A 146 2.00 7.63 -22.91
C TRP A 146 2.95 7.40 -21.71
N ARG A 147 2.58 7.90 -20.53
CA ARG A 147 3.39 7.75 -19.31
C ARG A 147 3.51 6.31 -18.83
N MET A 148 2.50 5.49 -19.12
CA MET A 148 2.48 4.06 -18.79
C MET A 148 3.28 3.19 -19.78
N THR A 149 3.67 3.73 -20.93
CA THR A 149 4.37 3.05 -22.01
C THR A 149 5.70 3.72 -22.33
N LEU A 150 5.79 4.45 -23.44
CA LEU A 150 7.02 5.05 -23.94
C LEU A 150 7.57 6.17 -23.04
N GLY A 151 6.71 6.86 -22.31
CA GLY A 151 7.08 7.98 -21.42
C GLY A 151 7.53 7.59 -20.02
N ILE A 152 7.71 6.29 -19.69
CA ILE A 152 8.03 5.82 -18.33
C ILE A 152 9.31 6.46 -17.78
N ALA A 153 10.37 6.55 -18.57
CA ALA A 153 11.66 7.11 -18.13
C ALA A 153 11.53 8.60 -17.82
N GLN A 154 10.84 9.35 -18.68
CA GLN A 154 10.61 10.78 -18.49
C GLN A 154 9.73 11.03 -17.25
N GLU A 155 8.71 10.21 -17.03
CA GLU A 155 7.87 10.31 -15.84
C GLU A 155 8.67 10.10 -14.55
N ARG A 156 9.57 9.10 -14.51
CA ARG A 156 10.46 8.88 -13.36
C ARG A 156 11.33 10.11 -13.07
N LYS A 157 11.95 10.70 -14.10
CA LYS A 157 12.77 11.91 -13.99
C LYS A 157 11.94 13.10 -13.49
N ASN A 158 10.73 13.27 -14.01
CA ASN A 158 9.85 14.37 -13.61
C ASN A 158 9.39 14.27 -12.15
N ARG A 159 9.21 13.06 -11.62
CA ARG A 159 8.81 12.83 -10.22
C ARG A 159 9.94 13.08 -9.23
N ALA A 160 11.18 12.80 -9.61
CA ALA A 160 12.34 12.84 -8.71
C ALA A 160 12.50 14.20 -8.00
N LYS A 161 12.14 15.30 -8.65
CA LYS A 161 12.21 16.65 -8.08
C LYS A 161 11.23 16.90 -6.90
N TYR A 162 10.28 15.99 -6.65
CA TYR A 162 9.28 16.13 -5.59
C TYR A 162 9.54 15.20 -4.40
N ILE A 163 10.69 14.53 -4.33
CA ILE A 163 11.03 13.59 -3.25
C ILE A 163 10.92 14.25 -1.87
N ASP A 164 11.35 15.51 -1.75
CA ASP A 164 11.39 16.25 -0.48
C ASP A 164 10.29 17.31 -0.36
N THR A 165 9.20 17.16 -1.12
CA THR A 165 8.11 18.14 -1.13
C THR A 165 6.79 17.49 -0.71
N PRO A 166 6.28 17.74 0.52
CA PRO A 166 4.96 17.28 0.96
C PRO A 166 3.88 17.86 0.05
N ARG A 167 2.97 17.01 -0.47
CA ARG A 167 1.99 17.45 -1.45
C ARG A 167 0.88 16.47 -1.71
N GLU A 168 -0.20 16.94 -2.31
CA GLU A 168 -1.15 16.06 -2.96
C GLU A 168 -0.49 15.34 -4.14
N VAL A 169 -0.75 14.04 -4.23
CA VAL A 169 -0.22 13.16 -5.26
C VAL A 169 -1.34 12.31 -5.83
N TYR A 170 -1.07 11.68 -6.97
CA TYR A 170 -2.02 10.73 -7.53
C TYR A 170 -2.18 9.50 -6.64
N ARG A 171 -1.07 8.87 -6.24
CA ARG A 171 -1.06 7.75 -5.31
C ARG A 171 0.23 7.67 -4.50
N VAL A 172 0.18 6.97 -3.39
CA VAL A 172 1.33 6.60 -2.57
C VAL A 172 1.75 5.16 -2.82
N TYR A 173 2.78 4.68 -2.14
CA TYR A 173 3.25 3.30 -2.22
C TYR A 173 2.41 2.40 -1.31
N GLY A 174 1.99 1.24 -1.83
CA GLY A 174 1.16 0.28 -1.11
C GLY A 174 1.79 -0.30 0.15
N CYS A 175 3.13 -0.35 0.22
CA CYS A 175 3.82 -0.90 1.38
C CYS A 175 3.59 -0.13 2.70
N CYS A 176 3.14 1.13 2.63
CA CYS A 176 2.87 1.97 3.79
C CYS A 176 1.80 3.01 3.44
N MET A 177 0.54 2.78 3.84
CA MET A 177 -0.60 3.65 3.55
C MET A 177 -1.46 3.87 4.79
N LEU A 178 -1.62 5.12 5.21
CA LEU A 178 -2.60 5.51 6.23
C LEU A 178 -3.91 5.88 5.53
N LEU A 179 -4.95 5.10 5.78
CA LEU A 179 -6.26 5.22 5.16
C LEU A 179 -7.27 5.80 6.16
N LYS A 180 -7.99 6.85 5.77
CA LYS A 180 -9.10 7.38 6.57
C LYS A 180 -10.30 6.45 6.42
N ASN A 181 -10.77 5.84 7.52
CA ASN A 181 -11.84 4.83 7.46
C ASN A 181 -13.18 5.40 6.96
N GLU A 182 -13.47 6.67 7.23
CA GLU A 182 -14.62 7.36 6.64
C GLU A 182 -14.54 7.35 5.10
N ALA A 183 -13.38 7.67 4.53
CA ALA A 183 -13.17 7.62 3.08
C ALA A 183 -13.26 6.20 2.54
N MET A 184 -12.65 5.23 3.22
CA MET A 184 -12.68 3.83 2.83
C MET A 184 -14.11 3.27 2.81
N LYS A 185 -14.94 3.63 3.77
CA LYS A 185 -16.36 3.27 3.79
C LYS A 185 -17.10 3.82 2.57
N VAL A 186 -16.85 5.07 2.20
CA VAL A 186 -17.52 5.74 1.06
C VAL A 186 -17.11 5.15 -0.28
N VAL A 187 -15.84 4.72 -0.43
CA VAL A 187 -15.32 4.16 -1.67
C VAL A 187 -15.43 2.62 -1.73
N ASP A 188 -16.02 1.99 -0.72
CA ASP A 188 -16.14 0.54 -0.59
C ASP A 188 -14.77 -0.17 -0.64
N CYS A 189 -13.83 0.31 0.17
CA CYS A 189 -12.49 -0.24 0.34
C CYS A 189 -11.65 -0.34 -0.95
N MET A 190 -10.69 -1.26 -1.02
CA MET A 190 -9.89 -1.55 -2.20
C MET A 190 -10.66 -2.46 -3.17
N ASP A 191 -10.39 -2.38 -4.47
CA ASP A 191 -11.01 -3.25 -5.46
C ASP A 191 -10.43 -4.68 -5.39
N GLU A 192 -11.27 -5.64 -5.05
CA GLU A 192 -10.88 -7.04 -4.85
C GLU A 192 -10.66 -7.82 -6.16
N ARG A 193 -10.89 -7.21 -7.32
CA ARG A 193 -10.65 -7.84 -8.62
C ARG A 193 -9.16 -7.86 -9.01
N THR A 194 -8.30 -7.15 -8.25
CA THR A 194 -6.85 -7.23 -8.40
C THR A 194 -6.30 -8.30 -7.47
N PHE A 195 -5.35 -9.09 -7.96
CA PHE A 195 -4.62 -10.05 -7.13
C PHE A 195 -3.37 -9.40 -6.53
N LEU A 196 -2.56 -8.76 -7.38
CA LEU A 196 -1.31 -8.10 -6.98
C LEU A 196 -0.91 -7.06 -8.02
N TYR A 197 -0.47 -5.89 -7.57
CA TYR A 197 -0.08 -4.70 -8.34
C TYR A 197 -1.24 -3.95 -9.01
N GLY A 198 -1.24 -2.64 -8.88
CA GLY A 198 -2.21 -1.72 -9.46
C GLY A 198 -3.37 -1.35 -8.53
N GLU A 199 -3.40 -1.93 -7.33
CA GLU A 199 -4.39 -1.63 -6.29
C GLU A 199 -4.38 -0.15 -5.91
N GLU A 200 -3.20 0.44 -5.80
CA GLU A 200 -3.04 1.84 -5.40
C GLU A 200 -3.52 2.80 -6.51
N ASP A 201 -3.31 2.46 -7.78
CA ASP A 201 -3.83 3.24 -8.91
C ASP A 201 -5.36 3.22 -8.94
N ILE A 202 -5.96 2.07 -8.66
CA ILE A 202 -7.42 1.90 -8.58
C ILE A 202 -7.99 2.61 -7.35
N LEU A 203 -7.35 2.46 -6.18
CA LEU A 203 -7.76 3.15 -4.97
C LEU A 203 -7.74 4.68 -5.15
N ALA A 204 -6.70 5.21 -5.82
CA ALA A 204 -6.62 6.63 -6.15
C ALA A 204 -7.80 7.11 -7.00
N GLU A 205 -8.24 6.34 -8.00
CA GLU A 205 -9.44 6.65 -8.80
C GLU A 205 -10.72 6.61 -7.97
N ARG A 206 -10.86 5.59 -7.09
CA ARG A 206 -12.03 5.46 -6.21
C ARG A 206 -12.12 6.65 -5.25
N LEU A 207 -11.02 7.02 -4.60
CA LEU A 207 -10.95 8.19 -3.73
C LEU A 207 -11.27 9.49 -4.48
N ALA A 208 -10.63 9.72 -5.63
CA ALA A 208 -10.86 10.91 -6.45
C ALA A 208 -12.32 11.02 -6.93
N SER A 209 -13.00 9.91 -7.23
CA SER A 209 -14.42 9.89 -7.61
C SER A 209 -15.36 10.39 -6.51
N LYS A 210 -14.90 10.41 -5.27
CA LYS A 210 -15.61 10.90 -4.07
C LYS A 210 -14.99 12.17 -3.50
N LEU A 211 -14.17 12.86 -4.30
CA LEU A 211 -13.50 14.12 -3.95
C LEU A 211 -12.51 14.03 -2.78
N TYR A 212 -12.05 12.83 -2.45
CA TYR A 212 -10.91 12.63 -1.58
C TYR A 212 -9.60 12.73 -2.37
N VAL A 213 -8.55 13.17 -1.67
CA VAL A 213 -7.19 13.29 -2.22
C VAL A 213 -6.24 12.30 -1.53
N THR A 214 -5.19 11.96 -2.23
CA THR A 214 -4.04 11.22 -1.66
C THR A 214 -2.91 12.19 -1.38
N PHE A 215 -2.28 12.08 -0.21
CA PHE A 215 -1.22 12.98 0.23
C PHE A 215 0.09 12.24 0.45
N TYR A 216 1.17 12.78 -0.06
CA TYR A 216 2.54 12.35 0.18
C TYR A 216 3.19 13.21 1.24
N ASP A 217 3.58 12.59 2.35
CA ASP A 217 4.29 13.24 3.43
C ASP A 217 5.79 12.94 3.30
N SER A 218 6.57 13.94 2.90
CA SER A 218 8.01 13.80 2.74
C SER A 218 8.81 14.11 4.01
N GLU A 219 8.15 14.53 5.08
CA GLU A 219 8.80 14.96 6.32
C GLU A 219 9.14 13.77 7.22
N VAL A 220 8.45 12.63 7.01
CA VAL A 220 8.70 11.36 7.70
C VAL A 220 8.85 10.21 6.71
N GLY A 221 9.49 9.12 7.10
CA GLY A 221 9.78 8.04 6.20
C GLY A 221 9.91 6.66 6.82
N VAL A 222 9.84 5.68 5.94
CA VAL A 222 10.08 4.25 6.25
C VAL A 222 11.05 3.66 5.23
N VAL A 223 11.74 2.58 5.59
CA VAL A 223 12.60 1.81 4.68
C VAL A 223 11.82 0.60 4.19
N HIS A 224 11.75 0.40 2.87
CA HIS A 224 11.13 -0.79 2.27
C HIS A 224 12.21 -1.75 1.76
N LYS A 225 12.30 -2.93 2.35
CA LYS A 225 13.39 -3.89 2.13
C LYS A 225 13.26 -4.66 0.81
N GLU A 226 12.05 -4.81 0.27
CA GLU A 226 11.79 -5.64 -0.91
C GLU A 226 12.40 -5.10 -2.22
N SER A 227 12.77 -3.83 -2.29
CA SER A 227 13.43 -3.27 -3.49
C SER A 227 14.74 -4.00 -3.88
N SER A 228 15.32 -4.77 -2.96
CA SER A 228 16.53 -5.60 -3.18
C SER A 228 16.21 -7.03 -3.62
N SER A 229 15.06 -7.61 -3.21
CA SER A 229 14.67 -8.98 -3.56
C SER A 229 14.24 -9.14 -5.02
N MET A 230 13.79 -8.05 -5.66
CA MET A 230 13.43 -8.02 -7.09
C MET A 230 14.60 -8.41 -8.02
N LYS A 231 15.84 -8.14 -7.62
CA LYS A 231 17.04 -8.51 -8.40
C LYS A 231 17.31 -10.03 -8.44
N ARG A 232 16.71 -10.81 -7.54
CA ARG A 232 16.94 -12.27 -7.38
C ARG A 232 15.69 -13.12 -7.65
N MET A 233 14.65 -12.55 -8.26
CA MET A 233 13.41 -13.31 -8.51
C MET A 233 13.62 -14.44 -9.51
N SER A 234 13.06 -15.63 -9.23
CA SER A 234 13.00 -16.73 -10.19
C SER A 234 12.21 -16.31 -11.45
N LYS A 235 12.54 -16.93 -12.59
CA LYS A 235 11.86 -16.66 -13.88
C LYS A 235 10.33 -16.83 -13.77
N ASN A 236 9.87 -17.85 -13.06
CA ASN A 236 8.44 -18.12 -12.86
C ASN A 236 7.74 -17.01 -12.05
N ARG A 237 8.38 -16.53 -11.00
CA ARG A 237 7.85 -15.42 -10.17
C ARG A 237 7.76 -14.12 -10.96
N LYS A 238 8.77 -13.82 -11.79
CA LYS A 238 8.77 -12.66 -12.69
C LYS A 238 7.64 -12.74 -13.73
N GLN A 239 7.40 -13.91 -14.31
CA GLN A 239 6.30 -14.12 -15.27
C GLN A 239 4.93 -13.94 -14.61
N MET A 240 4.75 -14.49 -13.39
CA MET A 240 3.52 -14.30 -12.61
C MET A 240 3.30 -12.81 -12.31
N GLN A 241 4.32 -12.09 -11.88
CA GLN A 241 4.25 -10.65 -11.62
C GLN A 241 3.80 -9.86 -12.86
N ILE A 242 4.39 -10.14 -14.01
CA ILE A 242 4.02 -9.50 -15.29
C ILE A 242 2.55 -9.78 -15.61
N ARG A 243 2.12 -11.03 -15.46
CA ARG A 243 0.73 -11.44 -15.76
C ARG A 243 -0.27 -10.71 -14.87
N GLU A 244 -0.05 -10.70 -13.55
CA GLU A 244 -0.98 -10.05 -12.61
C GLU A 244 -0.97 -8.52 -12.79
N THR A 245 0.20 -7.90 -12.97
CA THR A 245 0.28 -6.46 -13.31
C THR A 245 -0.51 -6.14 -14.60
N ASN A 246 -0.44 -6.98 -15.61
CA ASN A 246 -1.17 -6.77 -16.86
C ASN A 246 -2.69 -6.92 -16.68
N LYS A 247 -3.16 -7.88 -15.89
CA LYS A 247 -4.59 -8.01 -15.56
C LYS A 247 -5.11 -6.76 -14.84
N SER A 248 -4.42 -6.33 -13.80
CA SER A 248 -4.78 -5.15 -13.03
C SER A 248 -4.76 -3.87 -13.91
N MET A 249 -3.79 -3.76 -14.81
CA MET A 249 -3.71 -2.65 -15.75
C MET A 249 -4.88 -2.66 -16.76
N GLU A 250 -5.27 -3.81 -17.30
CA GLU A 250 -6.43 -3.91 -18.20
C GLU A 250 -7.72 -3.52 -17.46
N LEU A 251 -7.89 -3.99 -16.21
CA LEU A 251 -9.00 -3.59 -15.35
C LEU A 251 -9.01 -2.07 -15.14
N TYR A 252 -7.88 -1.49 -14.75
CA TYR A 252 -7.72 -0.06 -14.52
C TYR A 252 -8.06 0.77 -15.78
N LEU A 253 -7.49 0.41 -16.92
CA LEU A 253 -7.74 1.13 -18.17
C LEU A 253 -9.20 1.04 -18.63
N LYS A 254 -9.86 -0.09 -18.41
CA LYS A 254 -11.23 -0.35 -18.81
C LYS A 254 -12.22 0.33 -17.87
N GLU A 255 -12.19 -0.01 -16.58
CA GLU A 255 -13.23 0.32 -15.61
C GLU A 255 -13.04 1.71 -14.96
N TYR A 256 -11.80 2.16 -14.81
CA TYR A 256 -11.48 3.41 -14.11
C TYR A 256 -11.04 4.55 -15.02
N ARG A 257 -10.48 4.21 -16.19
CA ARG A 257 -10.03 5.21 -17.17
C ARG A 257 -10.91 5.28 -18.39
N HIS A 258 -11.82 4.33 -18.58
CA HIS A 258 -12.76 4.24 -19.69
C HIS A 258 -12.12 4.38 -21.07
N TYR A 259 -10.87 3.89 -21.25
CA TYR A 259 -10.22 3.92 -22.53
C TYR A 259 -10.87 2.95 -23.53
N PRO A 260 -11.06 3.36 -24.81
CA PRO A 260 -11.55 2.49 -25.86
C PRO A 260 -10.70 1.23 -26.04
N TRP A 261 -11.31 0.15 -26.50
CA TRP A 261 -10.67 -1.17 -26.63
C TRP A 261 -9.35 -1.12 -27.43
N LEU A 262 -9.30 -0.38 -28.56
CA LEU A 262 -8.11 -0.26 -29.38
C LEU A 262 -6.95 0.39 -28.63
N ILE A 263 -7.20 1.45 -27.86
CA ILE A 263 -6.17 2.14 -27.05
C ILE A 263 -5.64 1.22 -25.96
N ARG A 264 -6.54 0.46 -25.27
CA ARG A 264 -6.13 -0.50 -24.25
C ARG A 264 -5.23 -1.59 -24.84
N LYS A 265 -5.62 -2.17 -25.98
CA LYS A 265 -4.80 -3.20 -26.68
C LYS A 265 -3.44 -2.66 -27.13
N ALA A 266 -3.38 -1.47 -27.69
CA ALA A 266 -2.13 -0.83 -28.06
C ALA A 266 -1.22 -0.58 -26.83
N CYS A 267 -1.79 -0.09 -25.73
CA CYS A 267 -1.07 0.12 -24.47
C CYS A 267 -0.48 -1.19 -23.95
N MET A 268 -1.27 -2.26 -23.88
CA MET A 268 -0.84 -3.57 -23.38
C MET A 268 0.22 -4.20 -24.29
N ALA A 269 0.07 -4.11 -25.61
CA ALA A 269 1.08 -4.60 -26.56
C ALA A 269 2.43 -3.88 -26.39
N THR A 270 2.41 -2.54 -26.28
CA THR A 270 3.63 -1.73 -26.06
C THR A 270 4.30 -2.08 -24.75
N ARG A 271 3.54 -2.25 -23.65
CA ARG A 271 4.09 -2.67 -22.35
C ARG A 271 4.74 -4.04 -22.41
N ASN A 272 4.12 -5.00 -23.08
CA ASN A 272 4.67 -6.35 -23.25
C ASN A 272 5.99 -6.31 -24.02
N LEU A 273 6.08 -5.54 -25.11
CA LEU A 273 7.32 -5.35 -25.86
C LEU A 273 8.43 -4.74 -25.00
N ILE A 274 8.14 -3.68 -24.24
CA ILE A 274 9.11 -3.06 -23.32
C ILE A 274 9.59 -4.04 -22.25
N THR A 275 8.71 -4.93 -21.77
CA THR A 275 9.05 -5.94 -20.75
C THR A 275 9.93 -7.07 -21.32
N LEU A 276 9.78 -7.41 -22.59
CA LEU A 276 10.59 -8.42 -23.29
C LEU A 276 12.01 -7.94 -23.59
N VAL A 277 12.21 -6.64 -23.76
CA VAL A 277 13.51 -6.03 -24.09
C VAL A 277 14.35 -5.70 -22.83
N ARG A 278 13.75 -5.77 -21.65
CA ARG A 278 14.40 -5.56 -20.32
C ARG A 278 14.64 -6.88 -19.59
#